data_5197700099b1ca4103be1f3cf48255a3
#
_entry.id   5197700099b1ca4103be1f3cf48255a3
#
_cell.length_a   1.000
_cell.length_b   1.000
_cell.length_c   1.000
_cell.angle_alpha   90.00
_cell.angle_beta   90.00
_cell.angle_gamma   90.00
#
_symmetry.space_group_name_H-M   'P 1'
#
loop_
_entity.id
_entity.type
_entity.pdbx_description
1 polymer ?
#
loop_
_entity_poly.entity_id
_entity_poly.type
_entity_poly.pdbx_seq_one_letter_code
_entity_poly.pdbx_strand_id
1 'polypeptide(L)'
;EYASHFYEAYHAWNNYSADPKNINKTQEFSLGWLEDFKRRKEQGITDEVTVDATGKYVYYGNEDYYDALYKKTTFAQDHNLSVTGNNGKLNYYVSGRFYGYDGLFRYNTDNYKMMNLRAKGSVQVFDWLKIENNMDFSNMDYHNPINVGEGGSIWRNISDEGHPTSPIFNPDGSLTCSAAYSVGDFIYGKNGIDTNNKVLKNTTGFTASFLENKLHVRGDFTFRNTDEGQTQRRVPVPYSTHEGQTVELSAKYNDLKESNMRTEYIATNLYADYEDTFGDAHYFKGMVGYNYEQSTYKSTYVQRNGLLLDDSENINLALGDAITTSGGYNRWRVAGGFFRLNYAFKDRYLLEVNGRYDGSSKFPTDQQWAFFPSVSGGWRVSEEAFWKVNPDLFSNLKIRVSYGSLGNGNVSPYSFLELLSISTSGRVLNGLKNKYTSAPAVMPDGLTWE
;
A
#
# COMPACT_ATOMS: atom_id res chain seq x y z
N GLU A 1 -29.83 1.28 -31.16
CA GLU A 1 -30.50 0.91 -29.90
C GLU A 1 -30.17 1.90 -28.77
N TYR A 2 -28.90 2.11 -28.43
CA TYR A 2 -28.48 3.05 -27.36
C TYR A 2 -29.12 4.42 -27.49
N ALA A 3 -28.98 5.09 -28.64
CA ALA A 3 -29.52 6.43 -28.86
C ALA A 3 -31.05 6.49 -28.73
N SER A 4 -31.75 5.44 -29.19
CA SER A 4 -33.22 5.37 -29.07
C SER A 4 -33.67 5.14 -27.63
N HIS A 5 -32.98 4.28 -26.89
CA HIS A 5 -33.26 4.06 -25.46
C HIS A 5 -32.95 5.28 -24.60
N PHE A 6 -31.86 5.99 -24.93
CA PHE A 6 -31.53 7.22 -24.23
C PHE A 6 -32.60 8.30 -24.43
N TYR A 7 -33.07 8.46 -25.68
CA TYR A 7 -34.14 9.39 -26.01
C TYR A 7 -35.41 9.05 -25.24
N GLU A 8 -35.85 7.79 -25.29
CA GLU A 8 -37.06 7.33 -24.61
C GLU A 8 -36.95 7.49 -23.09
N ALA A 9 -35.83 7.13 -22.49
CA ALA A 9 -35.58 7.26 -21.05
C ALA A 9 -35.64 8.73 -20.61
N TYR A 10 -35.04 9.64 -21.37
CA TYR A 10 -35.10 11.06 -21.08
C TYR A 10 -36.52 11.61 -21.18
N HIS A 11 -37.27 11.24 -22.22
CA HIS A 11 -38.64 11.66 -22.46
C HIS A 11 -39.54 11.18 -21.32
N ALA A 12 -39.43 9.93 -20.92
CA ALA A 12 -40.14 9.33 -19.80
C ALA A 12 -39.81 10.01 -18.46
N TRP A 13 -38.52 10.29 -18.20
CA TRP A 13 -38.08 11.01 -16.99
C TRP A 13 -38.69 12.38 -16.85
N ASN A 14 -38.93 13.10 -17.95
CA ASN A 14 -39.51 14.42 -18.00
C ASN A 14 -41.05 14.38 -18.18
N ASN A 15 -41.73 13.27 -17.90
CA ASN A 15 -43.15 13.06 -18.10
C ASN A 15 -43.61 13.43 -19.52
N TYR A 16 -42.82 13.12 -20.53
CA TYR A 16 -43.06 13.46 -21.93
C TYR A 16 -43.29 14.95 -22.24
N SER A 17 -42.79 15.83 -21.37
CA SER A 17 -42.96 17.27 -21.49
C SER A 17 -41.81 18.01 -22.14
N ALA A 18 -40.67 17.33 -22.33
CA ALA A 18 -39.46 17.90 -22.91
C ALA A 18 -38.70 16.89 -23.77
N ASP A 19 -38.17 17.35 -24.88
CA ASP A 19 -37.24 16.58 -25.74
C ASP A 19 -35.80 16.67 -25.22
N PRO A 20 -35.00 15.64 -25.42
CA PRO A 20 -33.59 15.71 -25.16
C PRO A 20 -32.93 16.85 -25.93
N LYS A 21 -32.12 17.63 -25.21
CA LYS A 21 -31.25 18.66 -25.78
C LYS A 21 -29.82 18.17 -25.62
N ASN A 22 -28.85 19.05 -25.59
CA ASN A 22 -27.51 18.78 -25.09
C ASN A 22 -27.58 18.47 -23.61
N ILE A 23 -27.93 17.26 -23.26
CA ILE A 23 -28.11 16.78 -21.89
C ILE A 23 -26.76 16.59 -21.25
N ASN A 24 -25.81 16.16 -22.06
CA ASN A 24 -24.44 15.94 -21.68
C ASN A 24 -23.54 16.89 -22.48
N LYS A 25 -22.53 17.44 -21.84
CA LYS A 25 -21.51 18.32 -22.45
C LYS A 25 -20.71 17.61 -23.56
N THR A 26 -20.75 16.29 -23.62
CA THR A 26 -19.97 15.47 -24.54
C THR A 26 -20.72 15.00 -25.78
N GLN A 27 -22.07 15.00 -25.75
CA GLN A 27 -22.88 14.50 -26.86
C GLN A 27 -24.22 15.24 -26.97
N GLU A 28 -24.69 15.46 -28.20
CA GLU A 28 -26.03 15.95 -28.49
C GLU A 28 -27.01 14.78 -28.66
N PHE A 29 -28.21 14.91 -28.10
CA PHE A 29 -29.25 13.90 -28.15
C PHE A 29 -30.60 14.51 -28.55
N SER A 30 -30.60 15.51 -29.46
CA SER A 30 -31.84 16.10 -29.96
C SER A 30 -32.63 15.12 -30.84
N LEU A 31 -33.93 15.35 -30.98
CA LEU A 31 -34.76 14.53 -31.86
C LEU A 31 -34.27 14.58 -33.31
N GLY A 32 -33.92 15.76 -33.80
CA GLY A 32 -33.38 15.91 -35.18
C GLY A 32 -32.08 15.14 -35.41
N TRP A 33 -31.20 15.09 -34.41
CA TRP A 33 -29.99 14.26 -34.49
C TRP A 33 -30.35 12.77 -34.52
N LEU A 34 -31.32 12.32 -33.70
CA LEU A 34 -31.72 10.91 -33.68
C LEU A 34 -32.38 10.46 -35.00
N GLU A 35 -33.20 11.35 -35.60
CA GLU A 35 -33.82 11.08 -36.92
C GLU A 35 -32.76 11.01 -38.03
N ASP A 36 -31.79 11.95 -38.00
CA ASP A 36 -30.67 11.92 -38.95
C ASP A 36 -29.80 10.65 -38.77
N PHE A 37 -29.54 10.23 -37.53
CA PHE A 37 -28.81 9.01 -37.23
C PHE A 37 -29.52 7.75 -37.79
N LYS A 38 -30.84 7.67 -37.64
CA LYS A 38 -31.66 6.58 -38.21
C LYS A 38 -31.62 6.60 -39.72
N ARG A 39 -31.81 7.76 -40.34
CA ARG A 39 -31.77 7.95 -41.81
C ARG A 39 -30.39 7.57 -42.35
N ARG A 40 -29.30 7.96 -41.76
CA ARG A 40 -27.93 7.62 -42.15
C ARG A 40 -27.75 6.09 -42.17
N LYS A 41 -28.20 5.42 -41.10
CA LYS A 41 -28.14 3.98 -41.01
C LYS A 41 -28.94 3.28 -42.08
N GLU A 42 -30.17 3.73 -42.37
CA GLU A 42 -31.00 3.17 -43.44
C GLU A 42 -30.39 3.36 -44.83
N GLN A 43 -29.70 4.49 -45.04
CA GLN A 43 -29.03 4.79 -46.31
C GLN A 43 -27.63 4.14 -46.44
N GLY A 44 -27.15 3.44 -45.40
CA GLY A 44 -25.83 2.84 -45.38
C GLY A 44 -24.68 3.82 -45.38
N ILE A 45 -24.88 5.05 -44.83
CA ILE A 45 -23.84 6.03 -44.70
C ILE A 45 -22.90 5.62 -43.55
N THR A 46 -21.62 5.49 -43.86
CA THR A 46 -20.58 5.00 -42.94
C THR A 46 -19.78 6.08 -42.28
N ASP A 47 -19.91 7.35 -42.66
CA ASP A 47 -19.20 8.47 -42.05
C ASP A 47 -19.71 8.70 -40.63
N GLU A 48 -18.85 8.41 -39.66
CA GLU A 48 -19.18 8.49 -38.24
C GLU A 48 -19.08 9.92 -37.66
N VAL A 49 -18.41 10.82 -38.38
CA VAL A 49 -18.25 12.21 -37.96
C VAL A 49 -18.60 13.14 -39.12
N THR A 50 -19.43 14.13 -38.83
CA THR A 50 -19.75 15.24 -39.73
C THR A 50 -19.52 16.58 -39.06
N VAL A 51 -19.71 17.66 -39.82
CA VAL A 51 -19.56 19.03 -39.31
C VAL A 51 -20.90 19.74 -39.51
N ASP A 52 -21.39 20.42 -38.48
CA ASP A 52 -22.59 21.24 -38.58
C ASP A 52 -22.32 22.61 -39.24
N ALA A 53 -23.35 23.44 -39.37
CA ALA A 53 -23.24 24.77 -39.96
C ALA A 53 -22.34 25.74 -39.19
N THR A 54 -22.02 25.42 -37.92
CA THR A 54 -21.11 26.23 -37.08
C THR A 54 -19.67 25.75 -37.13
N GLY A 55 -19.38 24.63 -37.83
CA GLY A 55 -18.07 23.99 -37.86
C GLY A 55 -17.83 23.00 -36.72
N LYS A 56 -18.86 22.71 -35.93
CA LYS A 56 -18.78 21.75 -34.80
C LYS A 56 -18.92 20.31 -35.29
N TYR A 57 -18.11 19.41 -34.72
CA TYR A 57 -18.24 17.98 -34.97
C TYR A 57 -19.54 17.40 -34.45
N VAL A 58 -20.18 16.56 -35.25
CA VAL A 58 -21.40 15.81 -34.93
C VAL A 58 -21.13 14.33 -35.14
N TYR A 59 -21.46 13.49 -34.17
CA TYR A 59 -21.04 12.10 -34.12
C TYR A 59 -22.19 11.11 -34.37
N TYR A 60 -21.89 10.06 -35.14
CA TYR A 60 -22.80 8.98 -35.52
C TYR A 60 -22.13 7.62 -35.43
N GLY A 61 -21.14 7.46 -34.57
CA GLY A 61 -20.31 6.28 -34.41
C GLY A 61 -20.98 5.12 -33.65
N ASN A 62 -20.24 4.06 -33.48
CA ASN A 62 -20.62 2.88 -32.69
C ASN A 62 -19.39 2.33 -31.97
N GLU A 63 -18.86 3.10 -31.03
CA GLU A 63 -17.63 2.80 -30.31
C GLU A 63 -17.88 1.97 -29.06
N ASP A 64 -16.99 1.02 -28.79
CA ASP A 64 -16.92 0.29 -27.51
C ASP A 64 -15.75 0.82 -26.66
N TYR A 65 -16.04 1.70 -25.74
CA TYR A 65 -15.06 2.34 -24.86
C TYR A 65 -14.35 1.35 -23.94
N TYR A 66 -14.97 0.21 -23.61
CA TYR A 66 -14.32 -0.82 -22.80
C TYR A 66 -13.30 -1.60 -23.65
N ASP A 67 -13.66 -2.02 -24.87
CA ASP A 67 -12.70 -2.67 -25.77
C ASP A 67 -11.59 -1.72 -26.22
N ALA A 68 -11.89 -0.45 -26.37
CA ALA A 68 -10.89 0.59 -26.66
C ALA A 68 -9.86 0.74 -25.54
N LEU A 69 -10.28 0.71 -24.28
CA LEU A 69 -9.39 0.91 -23.13
C LEU A 69 -8.69 -0.36 -22.65
N TYR A 70 -9.39 -1.50 -22.66
CA TYR A 70 -8.89 -2.73 -22.02
C TYR A 70 -8.34 -3.74 -23.01
N LYS A 71 -7.22 -4.36 -22.67
CA LYS A 71 -6.70 -5.57 -23.33
C LYS A 71 -7.55 -6.77 -22.89
N LYS A 72 -7.74 -7.74 -23.78
CA LYS A 72 -8.43 -9.00 -23.46
C LYS A 72 -7.57 -9.94 -22.61
N THR A 73 -6.25 -9.81 -22.71
CA THR A 73 -5.27 -10.65 -22.01
C THR A 73 -4.06 -9.81 -21.59
N THR A 74 -3.47 -10.16 -20.48
CA THR A 74 -2.18 -9.66 -20.02
C THR A 74 -1.34 -10.79 -19.48
N PHE A 75 -0.05 -10.54 -19.27
CA PHE A 75 0.90 -11.53 -18.81
C PHE A 75 1.57 -11.08 -17.52
N ALA A 76 1.80 -12.06 -16.63
CA ALA A 76 2.69 -11.90 -15.50
C ALA A 76 3.83 -12.92 -15.64
N GLN A 77 5.02 -12.54 -15.18
CA GLN A 77 6.19 -13.41 -15.16
C GLN A 77 6.79 -13.43 -13.75
N ASP A 78 7.18 -14.61 -13.31
CA ASP A 78 7.82 -14.84 -12.02
C ASP A 78 9.01 -15.79 -12.23
N HIS A 79 10.22 -15.27 -12.03
CA HIS A 79 11.45 -15.99 -12.16
C HIS A 79 12.14 -16.05 -10.82
N ASN A 80 12.42 -17.24 -10.33
CA ASN A 80 13.11 -17.46 -9.07
C ASN A 80 14.28 -18.44 -9.28
N LEU A 81 15.46 -18.02 -8.85
CA LEU A 81 16.66 -18.84 -8.83
C LEU A 81 17.21 -18.86 -7.40
N SER A 82 17.55 -20.04 -6.91
CA SER A 82 18.20 -20.17 -5.61
C SER A 82 19.33 -21.20 -5.63
N VAL A 83 20.33 -20.94 -4.79
CA VAL A 83 21.45 -21.83 -4.55
C VAL A 83 21.59 -22.01 -3.05
N THR A 84 21.73 -23.26 -2.64
CA THR A 84 21.97 -23.62 -1.23
C THR A 84 23.14 -24.58 -1.12
N GLY A 85 23.89 -24.49 -0.05
CA GLY A 85 24.99 -25.39 0.22
C GLY A 85 25.30 -25.51 1.71
N ASN A 86 25.94 -26.65 2.05
CA ASN A 86 26.37 -26.99 3.40
C ASN A 86 27.68 -27.81 3.32
N ASN A 87 28.64 -27.43 4.15
CA ASN A 87 29.90 -28.19 4.30
C ASN A 87 30.15 -28.62 5.75
N GLY A 88 29.12 -28.73 6.58
CA GLY A 88 29.18 -29.05 8.01
C GLY A 88 29.42 -27.85 8.92
N LYS A 89 30.27 -26.91 8.55
CA LYS A 89 30.53 -25.68 9.32
C LYS A 89 29.83 -24.45 8.76
N LEU A 90 29.63 -24.41 7.45
CA LEU A 90 29.00 -23.27 6.76
C LEU A 90 27.72 -23.75 6.06
N ASN A 91 26.63 -23.08 6.35
CA ASN A 91 25.39 -23.19 5.59
C ASN A 91 25.12 -21.87 4.89
N TYR A 92 24.73 -21.93 3.63
CA TYR A 92 24.35 -20.74 2.90
C TYR A 92 23.14 -20.99 2.00
N TYR A 93 22.38 -19.92 1.78
CA TYR A 93 21.28 -19.84 0.84
C TYR A 93 21.33 -18.47 0.17
N VAL A 94 21.32 -18.44 -1.15
CA VAL A 94 21.23 -17.22 -1.94
C VAL A 94 20.10 -17.39 -2.94
N SER A 95 19.24 -16.40 -3.08
CA SER A 95 18.19 -16.40 -4.09
C SER A 95 18.00 -15.03 -4.71
N GLY A 96 17.61 -15.05 -6.00
CA GLY A 96 17.14 -13.90 -6.73
C GLY A 96 15.75 -14.19 -7.29
N ARG A 97 14.86 -13.23 -7.19
CA ARG A 97 13.51 -13.28 -7.79
C ARG A 97 13.27 -12.03 -8.58
N PHE A 98 12.74 -12.21 -9.77
CA PHE A 98 12.12 -11.15 -10.55
C PHE A 98 10.65 -11.48 -10.74
N TYR A 99 9.79 -10.52 -10.42
CA TYR A 99 8.37 -10.59 -10.68
C TYR A 99 7.93 -9.34 -11.44
N GLY A 100 7.16 -9.52 -12.49
CA GLY A 100 6.62 -8.42 -13.28
C GLY A 100 5.27 -8.75 -13.87
N TYR A 101 4.42 -7.76 -13.94
CA TYR A 101 3.18 -7.84 -14.71
C TYR A 101 2.85 -6.48 -15.33
N ASP A 102 2.17 -6.52 -16.45
CA ASP A 102 1.50 -5.37 -17.06
C ASP A 102 0.01 -5.48 -16.77
N GLY A 103 -0.64 -4.35 -16.53
CA GLY A 103 -2.08 -4.29 -16.32
C GLY A 103 -2.90 -4.40 -17.59
N LEU A 104 -4.20 -4.28 -17.44
CA LEU A 104 -5.16 -4.47 -18.54
C LEU A 104 -5.35 -3.24 -19.42
N PHE A 105 -4.86 -2.06 -19.03
CA PHE A 105 -5.00 -0.87 -19.87
C PHE A 105 -4.20 -0.99 -21.16
N ARG A 106 -4.83 -0.66 -22.29
CA ARG A 106 -4.21 -0.71 -23.61
C ARG A 106 -3.21 0.43 -23.81
N TYR A 107 -3.52 1.59 -23.25
CA TYR A 107 -2.71 2.80 -23.29
C TYR A 107 -2.27 3.17 -21.88
N ASN A 108 -1.07 3.77 -21.73
CA ASN A 108 -0.51 4.14 -20.43
C ASN A 108 -0.70 3.02 -19.39
N THR A 109 -0.28 1.81 -19.78
CA THR A 109 -0.51 0.59 -19.01
C THR A 109 0.10 0.68 -17.62
N ASP A 110 -0.68 0.40 -16.60
CA ASP A 110 -0.14 0.12 -15.28
C ASP A 110 0.84 -1.06 -15.36
N ASN A 111 1.98 -0.92 -14.74
CA ASN A 111 2.99 -1.97 -14.70
C ASN A 111 3.64 -2.05 -13.34
N TYR A 112 3.97 -3.26 -12.96
CA TYR A 112 4.62 -3.56 -11.70
C TYR A 112 5.85 -4.42 -11.95
N LYS A 113 7.00 -4.04 -11.40
CA LYS A 113 8.25 -4.78 -11.44
C LYS A 113 8.83 -4.87 -10.04
N MET A 114 9.22 -6.06 -9.65
CA MET A 114 9.85 -6.28 -8.35
C MET A 114 11.05 -7.20 -8.50
N MET A 115 12.17 -6.78 -7.94
CA MET A 115 13.38 -7.58 -7.82
C MET A 115 13.68 -7.81 -6.33
N ASN A 116 13.85 -9.07 -5.95
CA ASN A 116 14.26 -9.47 -4.62
C ASN A 116 15.58 -10.23 -4.68
N LEU A 117 16.50 -9.88 -3.79
CA LEU A 117 17.73 -10.61 -3.54
C LEU A 117 17.76 -10.99 -2.07
N ARG A 118 18.07 -12.26 -1.79
CA ARG A 118 18.22 -12.75 -0.43
C ARG A 118 19.51 -13.54 -0.29
N ALA A 119 20.27 -13.23 0.74
CA ALA A 119 21.44 -14.00 1.15
C ALA A 119 21.28 -14.35 2.63
N LYS A 120 21.30 -15.65 2.92
CA LYS A 120 21.25 -16.17 4.28
C LYS A 120 22.44 -17.11 4.49
N GLY A 121 23.15 -16.93 5.58
CA GLY A 121 24.28 -17.77 5.94
C GLY A 121 24.41 -18.00 7.43
N SER A 122 24.98 -19.12 7.81
CA SER A 122 25.42 -19.38 9.17
C SER A 122 26.71 -20.13 9.18
N VAL A 123 27.62 -19.79 10.09
CA VAL A 123 28.93 -20.38 10.24
C VAL A 123 29.18 -20.77 11.71
N GLN A 124 29.65 -22.00 11.92
CA GLN A 124 30.19 -22.44 13.19
C GLN A 124 31.64 -21.97 13.30
N VAL A 125 31.84 -20.83 14.00
CA VAL A 125 33.18 -20.20 14.13
C VAL A 125 34.06 -20.99 15.10
N PHE A 126 33.46 -21.35 16.26
CA PHE A 126 34.04 -22.23 17.28
C PHE A 126 32.99 -23.26 17.66
N ASP A 127 33.38 -24.34 18.32
CA ASP A 127 32.42 -25.36 18.76
C ASP A 127 31.30 -24.79 19.63
N TRP A 128 31.61 -23.73 20.35
CA TRP A 128 30.67 -23.05 21.23
C TRP A 128 29.98 -21.79 20.60
N LEU A 129 30.44 -21.31 19.38
CA LEU A 129 29.95 -20.06 18.78
C LEU A 129 29.52 -20.25 17.33
N LYS A 130 28.26 -20.04 17.07
CA LYS A 130 27.65 -19.92 15.75
C LYS A 130 27.27 -18.47 15.47
N ILE A 131 27.62 -17.97 14.28
CA ILE A 131 27.20 -16.67 13.76
C ILE A 131 26.28 -16.90 12.57
N GLU A 132 25.24 -16.10 12.46
CA GLU A 132 24.29 -16.14 11.34
C GLU A 132 23.96 -14.74 10.83
N ASN A 133 23.73 -14.65 9.53
CA ASN A 133 23.31 -13.42 8.87
C ASN A 133 22.19 -13.74 7.87
N ASN A 134 21.24 -12.82 7.78
CA ASN A 134 20.15 -12.87 6.81
C ASN A 134 19.96 -11.47 6.25
N MET A 135 20.29 -11.30 4.98
CA MET A 135 20.13 -10.06 4.23
C MET A 135 19.04 -10.23 3.18
N ASP A 136 18.10 -9.30 3.15
CA ASP A 136 17.04 -9.20 2.16
C ASP A 136 17.12 -7.80 1.52
N PHE A 137 17.14 -7.76 0.19
CA PHE A 137 16.98 -6.53 -0.59
C PHE A 137 15.80 -6.69 -1.52
N SER A 138 14.93 -5.68 -1.59
CA SER A 138 13.89 -5.61 -2.59
C SER A 138 13.85 -4.24 -3.23
N ASN A 139 13.61 -4.19 -4.54
CA ASN A 139 13.29 -2.99 -5.30
C ASN A 139 11.98 -3.24 -6.03
N MET A 140 11.02 -2.34 -5.85
CA MET A 140 9.74 -2.36 -6.50
C MET A 140 9.55 -1.06 -7.27
N ASP A 141 9.19 -1.17 -8.54
CA ASP A 141 8.78 -0.06 -9.41
C ASP A 141 7.32 -0.31 -9.82
N TYR A 142 6.48 0.69 -9.63
CA TYR A 142 5.07 0.64 -10.00
C TYR A 142 4.66 1.94 -10.70
N HIS A 143 4.18 1.79 -11.92
CA HIS A 143 3.50 2.86 -12.65
C HIS A 143 1.99 2.65 -12.56
N ASN A 144 1.27 3.69 -12.14
CA ASN A 144 -0.18 3.68 -12.05
C ASN A 144 -0.75 4.88 -12.83
N PRO A 145 -1.42 4.66 -13.97
CA PRO A 145 -2.10 5.73 -14.69
C PRO A 145 -3.23 6.31 -13.82
N ILE A 146 -3.42 7.61 -13.89
CA ILE A 146 -4.49 8.28 -13.15
C ILE A 146 -5.43 8.99 -14.10
N ASN A 147 -6.70 9.06 -13.70
CA ASN A 147 -7.73 9.79 -14.38
C ASN A 147 -7.91 11.16 -13.71
N VAL A 148 -7.53 12.21 -14.41
CA VAL A 148 -7.54 13.60 -13.92
C VAL A 148 -8.81 14.32 -14.35
N GLY A 149 -9.36 14.00 -15.50
CA GLY A 149 -10.46 14.62 -16.22
C GLY A 149 -11.60 15.14 -15.32
N GLU A 150 -12.72 14.47 -15.28
CA GLU A 150 -13.84 14.79 -14.40
C GLU A 150 -13.56 14.50 -12.91
N GLY A 151 -12.52 13.69 -12.65
CA GLY A 151 -12.28 13.07 -11.37
C GLY A 151 -13.15 11.83 -11.15
N GLY A 152 -12.86 11.07 -10.12
CA GLY A 152 -13.56 9.82 -9.85
C GLY A 152 -12.91 8.58 -10.47
N SER A 153 -13.63 7.47 -10.51
CA SER A 153 -13.10 6.23 -11.07
C SER A 153 -13.26 6.18 -12.58
N ILE A 154 -12.33 5.49 -13.26
CA ILE A 154 -12.41 5.29 -14.71
C ILE A 154 -13.70 4.58 -15.13
N TRP A 155 -14.19 3.64 -14.33
CA TRP A 155 -15.46 2.95 -14.57
C TRP A 155 -16.64 3.89 -14.65
N ARG A 156 -16.72 4.84 -13.70
CA ARG A 156 -17.74 5.86 -13.70
C ARG A 156 -17.64 6.76 -14.93
N ASN A 157 -16.44 7.20 -15.28
CA ASN A 157 -16.24 8.11 -16.39
C ASN A 157 -16.59 7.46 -17.74
N ILE A 158 -16.28 6.17 -17.92
CA ILE A 158 -16.74 5.42 -19.11
C ILE A 158 -18.26 5.32 -19.12
N SER A 159 -18.89 5.00 -17.99
CA SER A 159 -20.35 4.83 -17.92
C SER A 159 -21.09 6.15 -18.13
N ASP A 160 -20.58 7.25 -17.62
CA ASP A 160 -21.27 8.54 -17.65
C ASP A 160 -20.98 9.35 -18.92
N GLU A 161 -19.76 9.24 -19.49
CA GLU A 161 -19.26 10.10 -20.56
C GLU A 161 -18.81 9.32 -21.82
N GLY A 162 -18.64 8.02 -21.74
CA GLY A 162 -18.26 7.14 -22.85
C GLY A 162 -19.46 6.80 -23.74
N HIS A 163 -19.92 7.78 -24.51
CA HIS A 163 -21.09 7.58 -25.37
C HIS A 163 -20.75 6.77 -26.62
N PRO A 164 -21.36 5.60 -26.85
CA PRO A 164 -21.06 4.75 -28.00
C PRO A 164 -21.20 5.43 -29.37
N THR A 165 -22.03 6.48 -29.46
CA THR A 165 -22.24 7.24 -30.68
C THR A 165 -21.11 8.22 -31.02
N SER A 166 -20.18 8.45 -30.09
CA SER A 166 -19.01 9.29 -30.29
C SER A 166 -17.78 8.42 -30.48
N PRO A 167 -17.06 8.49 -31.61
CA PRO A 167 -15.80 7.79 -31.77
C PRO A 167 -14.72 8.36 -30.83
N ILE A 168 -13.61 7.63 -30.69
CA ILE A 168 -12.48 8.07 -29.84
C ILE A 168 -11.81 9.31 -30.46
N PHE A 169 -11.60 9.30 -31.75
CA PHE A 169 -10.86 10.35 -32.47
C PHE A 169 -11.77 11.07 -33.48
N ASN A 170 -11.52 12.36 -33.62
CA ASN A 170 -12.00 13.18 -34.72
C ASN A 170 -11.20 12.87 -36.00
N PRO A 171 -11.70 13.28 -37.19
CA PRO A 171 -10.99 13.09 -38.46
C PRO A 171 -9.60 13.75 -38.52
N ASP A 172 -9.36 14.79 -37.75
CA ASP A 172 -8.07 15.48 -37.61
C ASP A 172 -7.09 14.79 -36.64
N GLY A 173 -7.49 13.65 -36.03
CA GLY A 173 -6.70 12.89 -35.07
C GLY A 173 -6.77 13.38 -33.62
N SER A 174 -7.48 14.46 -33.37
CA SER A 174 -7.73 14.94 -32.00
C SER A 174 -8.73 14.04 -31.27
N LEU A 175 -8.68 13.99 -29.94
CA LEU A 175 -9.70 13.29 -29.15
C LEU A 175 -11.05 13.98 -29.29
N THR A 176 -12.12 13.19 -29.31
CA THR A 176 -13.48 13.71 -29.15
C THR A 176 -13.72 14.13 -27.69
N CYS A 177 -14.71 14.98 -27.46
CA CYS A 177 -15.09 15.40 -26.12
C CYS A 177 -15.44 14.20 -25.22
N SER A 178 -16.24 13.26 -25.73
CA SER A 178 -16.60 12.04 -25.01
C SER A 178 -15.39 11.18 -24.63
N ALA A 179 -14.46 11.00 -25.59
CA ALA A 179 -13.23 10.27 -25.34
C ALA A 179 -12.34 10.95 -24.28
N ALA A 180 -12.19 12.28 -24.38
CA ALA A 180 -11.39 13.03 -23.40
C ALA A 180 -11.91 12.88 -21.98
N TYR A 181 -13.22 12.95 -21.78
CA TYR A 181 -13.85 12.82 -20.47
C TYR A 181 -13.87 11.38 -19.91
N SER A 182 -13.83 10.37 -20.77
CA SER A 182 -13.89 8.97 -20.37
C SER A 182 -12.52 8.28 -20.31
N VAL A 183 -11.83 8.16 -21.45
CA VAL A 183 -10.58 7.39 -21.60
C VAL A 183 -9.36 8.24 -21.95
N GLY A 184 -9.55 9.56 -22.05
CA GLY A 184 -8.55 10.48 -22.59
C GLY A 184 -7.24 10.52 -21.81
N ASP A 185 -7.28 10.44 -20.47
CA ASP A 185 -6.08 10.41 -19.64
C ASP A 185 -5.16 9.23 -20.00
N PHE A 186 -5.74 8.08 -20.31
CA PHE A 186 -4.99 6.88 -20.69
C PHE A 186 -4.43 7.01 -22.10
N ILE A 187 -5.23 7.46 -23.05
CA ILE A 187 -4.81 7.61 -24.46
C ILE A 187 -3.74 8.71 -24.60
N TYR A 188 -3.92 9.84 -23.93
CA TYR A 188 -2.92 10.90 -23.88
C TYR A 188 -1.63 10.45 -23.19
N GLY A 189 -1.75 9.60 -22.16
CA GLY A 189 -0.65 8.85 -21.57
C GLY A 189 0.33 9.67 -20.73
N LYS A 190 -0.04 10.89 -20.32
CA LYS A 190 0.85 11.79 -19.57
C LYS A 190 0.56 11.82 -18.07
N ASN A 191 -0.63 11.42 -17.68
CA ASN A 191 -1.09 11.43 -16.28
C ASN A 191 -0.80 10.11 -15.59
N GLY A 192 -0.07 10.16 -14.47
CA GLY A 192 0.33 8.94 -13.76
C GLY A 192 0.99 9.21 -12.43
N ILE A 193 1.16 8.12 -11.69
CA ILE A 193 1.92 8.06 -10.45
C ILE A 193 2.97 6.97 -10.62
N ASP A 194 4.23 7.36 -10.53
CA ASP A 194 5.38 6.46 -10.50
C ASP A 194 5.85 6.29 -9.06
N THR A 195 5.91 5.06 -8.59
CA THR A 195 6.35 4.72 -7.24
C THR A 195 7.55 3.78 -7.32
N ASN A 196 8.64 4.13 -6.64
CA ASN A 196 9.79 3.27 -6.42
C ASN A 196 9.91 3.01 -4.91
N ASN A 197 9.97 1.73 -4.51
CA ASN A 197 10.13 1.35 -3.11
C ASN A 197 11.32 0.40 -2.97
N LYS A 198 12.34 0.82 -2.23
CA LYS A 198 13.55 0.06 -1.93
C LYS A 198 13.58 -0.31 -0.46
N VAL A 199 13.75 -1.59 -0.19
CA VAL A 199 13.88 -2.12 1.17
C VAL A 199 15.18 -2.89 1.28
N LEU A 200 16.03 -2.48 2.22
CA LEU A 200 17.19 -3.24 2.65
C LEU A 200 16.98 -3.65 4.11
N LYS A 201 16.98 -4.96 4.35
CA LYS A 201 16.91 -5.53 5.70
C LYS A 201 18.10 -6.44 5.93
N ASN A 202 18.76 -6.31 7.07
CA ASN A 202 19.80 -7.23 7.50
C ASN A 202 19.58 -7.61 8.96
N THR A 203 19.67 -8.90 9.25
CA THR A 203 19.69 -9.44 10.61
C THR A 203 20.97 -10.23 10.80
N THR A 204 21.80 -9.82 11.75
CA THR A 204 22.98 -10.55 12.17
C THR A 204 22.76 -11.07 13.58
N GLY A 205 23.00 -12.36 13.78
CA GLY A 205 22.79 -12.99 15.07
C GLY A 205 23.96 -13.89 15.45
N PHE A 206 23.99 -14.25 16.73
CA PHE A 206 24.90 -15.26 17.26
C PHE A 206 24.19 -16.18 18.24
N THR A 207 24.72 -17.39 18.35
CA THR A 207 24.39 -18.35 19.40
C THR A 207 25.68 -18.85 20.02
N ALA A 208 25.86 -18.62 21.33
CA ALA A 208 26.96 -19.16 22.10
C ALA A 208 26.44 -20.23 23.05
N SER A 209 27.05 -21.42 23.03
CA SER A 209 26.59 -22.60 23.76
C SER A 209 27.70 -23.02 24.76
N PHE A 210 27.29 -23.20 26.02
CA PHE A 210 28.18 -23.51 27.13
C PHE A 210 27.61 -24.68 27.95
N LEU A 211 28.40 -25.20 28.89
CA LEU A 211 27.99 -26.24 29.82
C LEU A 211 27.38 -27.47 29.10
N GLU A 212 28.10 -28.02 28.15
CA GLU A 212 27.64 -29.17 27.36
C GLU A 212 26.28 -28.94 26.67
N ASN A 213 26.09 -27.73 26.14
CA ASN A 213 24.83 -27.28 25.50
C ASN A 213 23.61 -27.08 26.43
N LYS A 214 23.85 -26.98 27.75
CA LYS A 214 22.77 -26.66 28.70
C LYS A 214 22.49 -25.15 28.81
N LEU A 215 23.49 -24.32 28.57
CA LEU A 215 23.37 -22.85 28.60
C LEU A 215 23.60 -22.28 27.21
N HIS A 216 22.61 -21.53 26.71
CA HIS A 216 22.75 -20.77 25.47
C HIS A 216 22.59 -19.29 25.72
N VAL A 217 23.48 -18.49 25.10
CA VAL A 217 23.34 -17.04 25.01
C VAL A 217 23.14 -16.70 23.55
N ARG A 218 22.04 -16.01 23.23
CA ARG A 218 21.66 -15.65 21.87
C ARG A 218 21.43 -14.15 21.77
N GLY A 219 21.88 -13.60 20.67
CA GLY A 219 21.59 -12.21 20.37
C GLY A 219 21.42 -12.02 18.87
N ASP A 220 20.60 -11.06 18.51
CA ASP A 220 20.46 -10.59 17.13
C ASP A 220 20.30 -9.07 17.08
N PHE A 221 20.75 -8.53 15.96
CA PHE A 221 20.56 -7.14 15.60
C PHE A 221 20.00 -7.10 14.18
N THR A 222 18.88 -6.42 14.05
CA THR A 222 18.20 -6.16 12.76
C THR A 222 18.22 -4.68 12.46
N PHE A 223 18.60 -4.32 11.25
CA PHE A 223 18.23 -3.02 10.69
C PHE A 223 17.40 -3.21 9.41
N ARG A 224 16.47 -2.31 9.17
CA ARG A 224 15.71 -2.20 7.93
C ARG A 224 15.64 -0.75 7.52
N ASN A 225 16.04 -0.47 6.29
CA ASN A 225 15.84 0.82 5.65
C ASN A 225 14.81 0.65 4.53
N THR A 226 13.78 1.47 4.55
CA THR A 226 12.75 1.54 3.49
C THR A 226 12.78 2.94 2.94
N ASP A 227 13.12 3.07 1.65
CA ASP A 227 13.10 4.33 0.91
C ASP A 227 12.02 4.23 -0.16
N GLU A 228 11.03 5.10 -0.10
CA GLU A 228 9.94 5.19 -1.06
C GLU A 228 9.96 6.57 -1.72
N GLY A 229 10.08 6.58 -3.04
CA GLY A 229 9.93 7.75 -3.90
C GLY A 229 8.64 7.65 -4.69
N GLN A 230 7.90 8.74 -4.78
CA GLN A 230 6.70 8.82 -5.60
C GLN A 230 6.70 10.12 -6.39
N THR A 231 6.47 10.00 -7.71
CA THR A 231 6.27 11.14 -8.61
C THR A 231 4.87 11.05 -9.19
N GLN A 232 4.07 12.10 -9.02
CA GLN A 232 2.74 12.22 -9.62
C GLN A 232 2.75 13.40 -10.58
N ARG A 233 2.39 13.15 -11.83
CA ARG A 233 2.21 14.17 -12.85
C ARG A 233 0.74 14.27 -13.22
N ARG A 234 0.23 15.52 -13.31
CA ARG A 234 -1.11 15.83 -13.77
C ARG A 234 -1.06 16.96 -14.77
N VAL A 235 -1.54 16.69 -15.97
CA VAL A 235 -1.65 17.67 -17.05
C VAL A 235 -3.03 17.60 -17.69
N PRO A 236 -3.49 18.70 -18.32
CA PRO A 236 -4.76 18.71 -19.04
C PRO A 236 -4.76 17.71 -20.20
N VAL A 237 -5.93 17.18 -20.53
CA VAL A 237 -6.11 16.34 -21.71
C VAL A 237 -6.64 17.19 -22.86
N PRO A 238 -5.92 17.32 -23.97
CA PRO A 238 -6.38 18.07 -25.14
C PRO A 238 -7.45 17.29 -25.91
N TYR A 239 -8.49 17.99 -26.35
CA TYR A 239 -9.51 17.47 -27.25
C TYR A 239 -10.03 18.58 -28.16
N SER A 240 -10.81 18.22 -29.17
CA SER A 240 -11.40 19.19 -30.10
C SER A 240 -12.90 18.98 -30.27
N THR A 241 -13.62 20.08 -30.42
CA THR A 241 -15.05 20.09 -30.80
C THR A 241 -15.27 20.70 -32.17
N HIS A 242 -14.24 21.35 -32.73
CA HIS A 242 -14.21 21.97 -34.05
C HIS A 242 -12.83 21.70 -34.67
N GLU A 243 -12.78 21.58 -35.98
CA GLU A 243 -11.52 21.36 -36.68
C GLU A 243 -10.48 22.49 -36.37
N GLY A 244 -9.28 22.04 -35.98
CA GLY A 244 -8.17 22.92 -35.67
C GLY A 244 -8.32 23.75 -34.37
N GLN A 245 -9.32 23.50 -33.55
CA GLN A 245 -9.51 24.18 -32.25
C GLN A 245 -9.28 23.17 -31.10
N THR A 246 -8.22 23.37 -30.35
CA THR A 246 -7.93 22.54 -29.18
C THR A 246 -8.53 23.15 -27.91
N VAL A 247 -9.19 22.32 -27.14
CA VAL A 247 -9.72 22.61 -25.80
C VAL A 247 -9.02 21.71 -24.80
N GLU A 248 -8.75 22.20 -23.60
CA GLU A 248 -8.11 21.44 -22.55
C GLU A 248 -9.15 21.01 -21.48
N LEU A 249 -9.25 19.71 -21.28
CA LEU A 249 -10.02 19.16 -20.17
C LEU A 249 -9.18 19.30 -18.89
N SER A 250 -9.81 19.84 -17.83
CA SER A 250 -9.15 19.96 -16.51
C SER A 250 -7.90 20.83 -16.48
N ALA A 251 -7.89 21.94 -17.23
CA ALA A 251 -6.79 22.91 -17.32
C ALA A 251 -6.26 23.42 -15.95
N LYS A 252 -7.03 23.25 -14.86
CA LYS A 252 -6.58 23.53 -13.49
C LYS A 252 -5.48 22.58 -12.98
N TYR A 253 -5.35 21.40 -13.58
CA TYR A 253 -4.33 20.42 -13.25
C TYR A 253 -3.18 20.52 -14.25
N ASN A 254 -2.13 21.18 -13.85
CA ASN A 254 -0.88 21.27 -14.58
C ASN A 254 0.22 21.33 -13.52
N ASP A 255 0.51 20.19 -12.90
CA ASP A 255 1.43 20.15 -11.77
C ASP A 255 2.21 18.83 -11.68
N LEU A 256 3.39 18.95 -11.06
CA LEU A 256 4.23 17.85 -10.65
C LEU A 256 4.30 17.80 -9.12
N LYS A 257 4.20 16.59 -8.59
CA LYS A 257 4.31 16.29 -7.18
C LYS A 257 5.38 15.24 -6.96
N GLU A 258 6.33 15.53 -6.07
CA GLU A 258 7.35 14.59 -5.63
C GLU A 258 7.20 14.35 -4.14
N SER A 259 7.26 13.08 -3.74
CA SER A 259 7.23 12.64 -2.35
C SER A 259 8.37 11.69 -2.10
N ASN A 260 9.12 11.93 -1.04
CA ASN A 260 10.18 11.03 -0.58
C ASN A 260 9.90 10.66 0.87
N MET A 261 9.81 9.36 1.14
CA MET A 261 9.52 8.80 2.46
C MET A 261 10.63 7.82 2.83
N ARG A 262 11.14 7.93 4.04
CA ARG A 262 12.16 7.04 4.56
C ARG A 262 11.76 6.52 5.93
N THR A 263 11.85 5.20 6.10
CA THR A 263 11.66 4.53 7.38
C THR A 263 12.92 3.77 7.74
N GLU A 264 13.55 4.15 8.84
CA GLU A 264 14.66 3.44 9.45
C GLU A 264 14.13 2.66 10.67
N TYR A 265 14.36 1.35 10.68
CA TYR A 265 13.98 0.47 11.78
C TYR A 265 15.20 -0.31 12.27
N ILE A 266 15.36 -0.35 13.58
CA ILE A 266 16.33 -1.20 14.27
C ILE A 266 15.64 -2.03 15.34
N ALA A 267 16.12 -3.26 15.52
CA ALA A 267 15.70 -4.14 16.59
C ALA A 267 16.87 -4.94 17.12
N THR A 268 16.88 -5.20 18.40
CA THR A 268 17.88 -6.02 19.09
C THR A 268 17.17 -6.94 20.05
N ASN A 269 17.57 -8.21 20.06
CA ASN A 269 17.24 -9.19 21.07
C ASN A 269 18.51 -9.73 21.68
N LEU A 270 18.53 -9.88 23.00
CA LEU A 270 19.60 -10.55 23.74
C LEU A 270 18.94 -11.38 24.82
N TYR A 271 19.19 -12.69 24.81
CA TYR A 271 18.62 -13.59 25.79
C TYR A 271 19.51 -14.78 26.08
N ALA A 272 19.37 -15.32 27.28
CA ALA A 272 20.02 -16.53 27.72
C ALA A 272 19.00 -17.54 28.18
N ASP A 273 19.18 -18.80 27.83
CA ASP A 273 18.38 -19.92 28.31
C ASP A 273 19.31 -21.03 28.87
N TYR A 274 18.85 -21.61 29.97
CA TYR A 274 19.49 -22.75 30.59
C TYR A 274 18.44 -23.87 30.74
N GLU A 275 18.83 -25.12 30.39
CA GLU A 275 17.98 -26.28 30.57
C GLU A 275 18.75 -27.47 31.11
N ASP A 276 18.13 -28.19 32.02
CA ASP A 276 18.71 -29.41 32.59
C ASP A 276 17.59 -30.34 33.16
N THR A 277 17.97 -31.64 33.32
CA THR A 277 17.13 -32.63 33.97
C THR A 277 17.83 -33.14 35.22
N PHE A 278 17.23 -32.99 36.38
CA PHE A 278 17.75 -33.37 37.67
C PHE A 278 17.06 -34.67 38.17
N GLY A 279 17.85 -35.67 38.56
CA GLY A 279 17.38 -36.91 39.10
C GLY A 279 16.39 -37.65 38.21
N ASP A 280 16.57 -37.58 36.90
CA ASP A 280 15.76 -38.24 35.86
C ASP A 280 14.25 -37.91 35.88
N ALA A 281 13.86 -37.00 36.72
CA ALA A 281 12.43 -36.68 36.97
C ALA A 281 12.07 -35.21 36.86
N HIS A 282 13.02 -34.33 37.09
CA HIS A 282 12.80 -32.89 37.21
C HIS A 282 13.43 -32.13 36.04
N TYR A 283 12.70 -31.91 34.99
CA TYR A 283 13.14 -31.03 33.89
C TYR A 283 12.89 -29.60 34.26
N PHE A 284 13.89 -28.76 34.07
CA PHE A 284 13.83 -27.31 34.25
C PHE A 284 14.39 -26.61 33.04
N LYS A 285 13.71 -25.56 32.54
CA LYS A 285 14.22 -24.63 31.56
C LYS A 285 13.89 -23.19 31.96
N GLY A 286 14.90 -22.38 32.14
CA GLY A 286 14.79 -20.95 32.42
C GLY A 286 15.31 -20.11 31.28
N MET A 287 14.66 -19.02 30.98
CA MET A 287 15.08 -18.02 30.02
C MET A 287 14.89 -16.62 30.56
N VAL A 288 15.84 -15.74 30.30
CA VAL A 288 15.77 -14.30 30.57
C VAL A 288 16.28 -13.55 29.36
N GLY A 289 15.66 -12.44 29.03
CA GLY A 289 16.09 -11.68 27.86
C GLY A 289 15.62 -10.22 27.89
N TYR A 290 16.17 -9.50 26.93
CA TYR A 290 15.89 -8.10 26.66
C TYR A 290 15.63 -7.90 25.17
N ASN A 291 14.66 -7.03 24.87
CA ASN A 291 14.30 -6.64 23.52
C ASN A 291 14.29 -5.11 23.43
N TYR A 292 14.75 -4.59 22.29
CA TYR A 292 14.67 -3.17 21.96
C TYR A 292 14.30 -2.99 20.51
N GLU A 293 13.38 -2.06 20.24
CA GLU A 293 12.97 -1.68 18.89
C GLU A 293 12.88 -0.16 18.76
N GLN A 294 13.25 0.36 17.60
CA GLN A 294 13.06 1.75 17.23
C GLN A 294 12.65 1.86 15.77
N SER A 295 11.70 2.70 15.48
CA SER A 295 11.37 3.13 14.12
C SER A 295 11.44 4.64 14.02
N THR A 296 12.06 5.15 12.96
CA THR A 296 12.10 6.57 12.62
C THR A 296 11.56 6.74 11.19
N TYR A 297 10.50 7.49 11.06
CA TYR A 297 9.91 7.86 9.78
C TYR A 297 10.17 9.33 9.49
N LYS A 298 10.54 9.63 8.24
CA LYS A 298 10.67 10.99 7.73
C LYS A 298 10.10 11.04 6.32
N SER A 299 9.32 12.08 6.03
CA SER A 299 8.84 12.35 4.69
C SER A 299 9.07 13.79 4.28
N THR A 300 9.20 14.00 2.99
CA THR A 300 9.25 15.31 2.35
C THR A 300 8.33 15.26 1.13
N TYR A 301 7.58 16.30 0.93
CA TYR A 301 6.64 16.46 -0.15
C TYR A 301 6.79 17.84 -0.76
N VAL A 302 6.80 17.90 -2.09
CA VAL A 302 6.76 19.15 -2.86
C VAL A 302 5.81 18.97 -4.04
N GLN A 303 5.00 19.98 -4.30
CA GLN A 303 4.13 20.07 -5.48
C GLN A 303 4.25 21.47 -6.04
N ARG A 304 4.37 21.58 -7.36
CA ARG A 304 4.41 22.86 -8.07
C ARG A 304 3.62 22.76 -9.36
N ASN A 305 2.84 23.79 -9.68
CA ASN A 305 2.10 23.89 -10.93
C ASN A 305 2.92 24.55 -12.04
N GLY A 306 2.33 24.63 -13.25
CA GLY A 306 2.90 25.32 -14.40
C GLY A 306 4.04 24.55 -15.06
N LEU A 307 3.82 23.28 -15.36
CA LEU A 307 4.77 22.49 -16.15
C LEU A 307 5.00 23.11 -17.53
N LEU A 308 6.25 23.23 -17.93
CA LEU A 308 6.64 23.72 -19.26
C LEU A 308 6.31 22.74 -20.38
N LEU A 309 6.40 21.45 -20.07
CA LEU A 309 6.13 20.34 -20.99
C LEU A 309 5.31 19.29 -20.24
N ASP A 310 4.36 18.69 -20.91
CA ASP A 310 3.43 17.71 -20.34
C ASP A 310 4.11 16.37 -19.94
N ASP A 311 5.35 16.17 -20.34
CA ASP A 311 6.19 15.02 -19.97
C ASP A 311 7.33 15.38 -19.01
N SER A 312 7.32 16.58 -18.44
CA SER A 312 8.33 17.00 -17.45
C SER A 312 8.34 16.09 -16.24
N GLU A 313 9.54 15.66 -15.86
CA GLU A 313 9.78 14.80 -14.67
C GLU A 313 10.56 15.54 -13.56
N ASN A 314 10.86 16.82 -13.75
CA ASN A 314 11.66 17.60 -12.84
C ASN A 314 10.87 18.80 -12.33
N ILE A 315 10.79 18.94 -11.01
CA ILE A 315 10.08 20.03 -10.35
C ILE A 315 10.56 21.43 -10.73
N ASN A 316 11.82 21.57 -11.19
CA ASN A 316 12.36 22.83 -11.68
C ASN A 316 11.74 23.26 -13.02
N LEU A 317 11.14 22.34 -13.76
CA LEU A 317 10.40 22.62 -15.01
C LEU A 317 8.94 23.00 -14.76
N ALA A 318 8.52 23.07 -13.52
CA ALA A 318 7.23 23.61 -13.09
C ALA A 318 7.46 25.06 -12.63
N LEU A 319 7.00 26.04 -13.43
CA LEU A 319 7.34 27.45 -13.23
C LEU A 319 6.23 28.28 -12.57
N GLY A 320 5.07 27.67 -12.27
CA GLY A 320 3.95 28.36 -11.66
C GLY A 320 4.22 28.78 -10.22
N ASP A 321 3.43 29.75 -9.73
CA ASP A 321 3.60 30.34 -8.40
C ASP A 321 2.96 29.50 -7.28
N ALA A 322 2.08 28.53 -7.62
CA ALA A 322 1.45 27.67 -6.64
C ALA A 322 2.41 26.55 -6.22
N ILE A 323 3.06 26.75 -5.08
CA ILE A 323 3.99 25.80 -4.47
C ILE A 323 3.39 25.31 -3.17
N THR A 324 3.31 23.98 -3.03
CA THR A 324 2.92 23.32 -1.78
C THR A 324 4.06 22.45 -1.30
N THR A 325 4.44 22.61 -0.05
CA THR A 325 5.44 21.77 0.61
C THR A 325 4.89 21.26 1.92
N SER A 326 5.24 20.04 2.27
CA SER A 326 4.97 19.48 3.60
C SER A 326 6.05 18.46 3.98
N GLY A 327 6.07 18.07 5.21
CA GLY A 327 6.95 17.03 5.71
C GLY A 327 6.37 16.36 6.93
N GLY A 328 6.79 15.12 7.14
CA GLY A 328 6.41 14.33 8.30
C GLY A 328 7.64 13.82 9.02
N TYR A 329 7.54 13.71 10.33
CA TYR A 329 8.53 13.06 11.16
C TYR A 329 7.83 12.37 12.32
N ASN A 330 8.15 11.10 12.52
CA ASN A 330 7.80 10.42 13.74
C ASN A 330 8.88 9.42 14.16
N ARG A 331 8.97 9.18 15.45
CA ARG A 331 9.85 8.18 16.03
C ARG A 331 9.17 7.52 17.22
N TRP A 332 9.27 6.22 17.28
CA TRP A 332 8.85 5.47 18.45
C TRP A 332 9.93 4.48 18.86
N ARG A 333 9.89 4.09 20.13
CA ARG A 333 10.77 3.09 20.74
C ARG A 333 9.96 2.19 21.65
N VAL A 334 10.33 0.92 21.65
CA VAL A 334 9.82 -0.08 22.59
C VAL A 334 11.02 -0.80 23.17
N ALA A 335 11.00 -1.03 24.47
CA ALA A 335 12.01 -1.83 25.17
C ALA A 335 11.33 -2.72 26.19
N GLY A 336 11.83 -3.95 26.38
CA GLY A 336 11.25 -4.84 27.34
C GLY A 336 12.21 -5.90 27.85
N GLY A 337 12.10 -6.20 29.12
CA GLY A 337 12.70 -7.36 29.74
C GLY A 337 11.69 -8.50 29.84
N PHE A 338 12.12 -9.73 29.64
CA PHE A 338 11.24 -10.89 29.70
C PHE A 338 11.92 -12.09 30.35
N PHE A 339 11.12 -12.95 30.95
CA PHE A 339 11.57 -14.25 31.41
C PHE A 339 10.54 -15.33 31.11
N ARG A 340 11.01 -16.59 31.09
CA ARG A 340 10.20 -17.80 31.00
C ARG A 340 10.83 -18.88 31.86
N LEU A 341 9.99 -19.55 32.64
CA LEU A 341 10.34 -20.70 33.42
C LEU A 341 9.44 -21.86 33.02
N ASN A 342 10.02 -22.96 32.61
CA ASN A 342 9.33 -24.21 32.34
C ASN A 342 9.82 -25.26 33.35
N TYR A 343 8.89 -25.98 33.91
CA TYR A 343 9.18 -27.12 34.79
C TYR A 343 8.32 -28.31 34.39
N ALA A 344 8.92 -29.47 34.32
CA ALA A 344 8.19 -30.72 34.13
C ALA A 344 8.64 -31.76 35.15
N PHE A 345 7.68 -32.37 35.84
CA PHE A 345 7.90 -33.49 36.73
C PHE A 345 7.51 -34.78 36.03
N LYS A 346 8.50 -35.67 35.84
CA LYS A 346 8.34 -36.98 35.18
C LYS A 346 7.63 -36.88 33.82
N ASP A 347 7.79 -35.79 33.13
CA ASP A 347 7.09 -35.46 31.87
C ASP A 347 5.53 -35.51 31.97
N ARG A 348 4.97 -35.62 33.17
CA ARG A 348 3.52 -35.72 33.42
C ARG A 348 2.89 -34.40 33.84
N TYR A 349 3.52 -33.71 34.77
CA TYR A 349 3.03 -32.46 35.33
C TYR A 349 3.91 -31.33 34.80
N LEU A 350 3.28 -30.41 34.09
CA LEU A 350 3.95 -29.35 33.38
C LEU A 350 3.52 -28.00 33.98
N LEU A 351 4.48 -27.12 34.24
CA LEU A 351 4.25 -25.76 34.68
C LEU A 351 5.08 -24.82 33.79
N GLU A 352 4.44 -23.77 33.32
CA GLU A 352 5.11 -22.66 32.61
C GLU A 352 4.70 -21.33 33.23
N VAL A 353 5.67 -20.50 33.55
CA VAL A 353 5.48 -19.14 34.03
C VAL A 353 6.25 -18.19 33.12
N ASN A 354 5.58 -17.17 32.59
CA ASN A 354 6.17 -16.15 31.76
C ASN A 354 5.88 -14.77 32.36
N GLY A 355 6.77 -13.83 32.11
CA GLY A 355 6.54 -12.42 32.40
C GLY A 355 7.30 -11.53 31.43
N ARG A 356 6.67 -10.42 31.07
CA ARG A 356 7.28 -9.34 30.30
C ARG A 356 7.04 -8.01 31.00
N TYR A 357 8.06 -7.18 31.07
CA TYR A 357 7.97 -5.81 31.52
C TYR A 357 8.37 -4.91 30.34
N ASP A 358 7.38 -4.35 29.68
CA ASP A 358 7.53 -3.63 28.41
C ASP A 358 7.24 -2.14 28.61
N GLY A 359 8.07 -1.30 27.98
CA GLY A 359 7.93 0.15 27.93
C GLY A 359 7.84 0.64 26.49
N SER A 360 6.93 1.60 26.23
CA SER A 360 6.75 2.22 24.94
C SER A 360 6.75 3.73 25.02
N SER A 361 7.56 4.38 24.15
CA SER A 361 7.60 5.84 24.01
C SER A 361 6.34 6.45 23.40
N LYS A 362 5.36 5.62 23.03
CA LYS A 362 4.07 6.06 22.50
C LYS A 362 3.11 6.50 23.61
N PHE A 363 3.44 6.23 24.86
CA PHE A 363 2.67 6.59 26.04
C PHE A 363 3.33 7.74 26.84
N PRO A 364 2.56 8.47 27.66
CA PRO A 364 3.11 9.44 28.60
C PRO A 364 4.19 8.83 29.48
N THR A 365 5.15 9.64 29.92
CA THR A 365 6.37 9.16 30.63
C THR A 365 6.06 8.32 31.87
N ASP A 366 5.01 8.65 32.60
CA ASP A 366 4.53 7.95 33.81
C ASP A 366 3.70 6.70 33.52
N GLN A 367 3.29 6.47 32.26
CA GLN A 367 2.42 5.37 31.84
C GLN A 367 3.07 4.47 30.78
N GLN A 368 4.36 4.63 30.54
CA GLN A 368 5.09 3.89 29.48
C GLN A 368 5.23 2.41 29.77
N TRP A 369 5.38 2.03 31.05
CA TRP A 369 5.79 0.71 31.46
C TRP A 369 4.66 -0.12 32.04
N ALA A 370 4.54 -1.38 31.61
CA ALA A 370 3.58 -2.33 32.15
C ALA A 370 4.14 -3.74 32.25
N PHE A 371 3.61 -4.53 33.18
CA PHE A 371 3.99 -5.92 33.38
C PHE A 371 2.89 -6.86 32.91
N PHE A 372 3.27 -7.87 32.13
CA PHE A 372 2.37 -8.85 31.48
C PHE A 372 2.75 -10.26 31.93
N PRO A 373 2.16 -10.78 33.02
CA PRO A 373 2.40 -12.14 33.48
C PRO A 373 1.51 -13.15 32.74
N SER A 374 2.00 -14.40 32.65
CA SER A 374 1.17 -15.53 32.29
C SER A 374 1.65 -16.79 32.96
N VAL A 375 0.72 -17.69 33.27
CA VAL A 375 0.98 -19.01 33.86
C VAL A 375 0.16 -20.07 33.15
N SER A 376 0.74 -21.25 32.94
CA SER A 376 0.01 -22.41 32.46
C SER A 376 0.42 -23.66 33.17
N GLY A 377 -0.57 -24.50 33.49
CA GLY A 377 -0.41 -25.85 34.04
C GLY A 377 -0.86 -26.90 33.02
N GLY A 378 -0.14 -27.99 32.92
CA GLY A 378 -0.48 -29.11 32.04
C GLY A 378 -0.34 -30.45 32.76
N TRP A 379 -1.23 -31.37 32.46
CA TRP A 379 -1.20 -32.72 32.94
C TRP A 379 -1.33 -33.70 31.77
N ARG A 380 -0.31 -34.53 31.59
CA ARG A 380 -0.32 -35.65 30.64
C ARG A 380 -0.95 -36.87 31.29
N VAL A 381 -2.26 -36.99 31.17
CA VAL A 381 -3.05 -38.06 31.75
C VAL A 381 -2.65 -39.42 31.18
N SER A 382 -2.28 -39.45 29.90
CA SER A 382 -1.81 -40.69 29.23
C SER A 382 -0.51 -41.28 29.80
N GLU A 383 0.27 -40.48 30.54
CA GLU A 383 1.52 -40.94 31.18
C GLU A 383 1.30 -41.49 32.60
N GLU A 384 0.07 -41.50 33.09
CA GLU A 384 -0.27 -42.00 34.40
C GLU A 384 -0.40 -43.53 34.44
N ALA A 385 -0.01 -44.15 35.55
CA ALA A 385 -0.05 -45.58 35.72
C ALA A 385 -1.45 -46.22 35.62
N PHE A 386 -2.50 -45.43 35.87
CA PHE A 386 -3.88 -45.83 35.70
C PHE A 386 -4.40 -45.81 34.27
N TRP A 387 -3.69 -45.13 33.35
CA TRP A 387 -4.07 -45.03 31.96
C TRP A 387 -3.69 -46.31 31.22
N LYS A 388 -4.69 -47.14 30.93
CA LYS A 388 -4.51 -48.45 30.28
C LYS A 388 -5.11 -48.49 28.87
N VAL A 389 -5.36 -47.36 28.28
CA VAL A 389 -5.89 -47.26 26.90
C VAL A 389 -4.78 -47.60 25.91
N ASN A 390 -5.16 -48.39 24.88
CA ASN A 390 -4.19 -48.76 23.83
C ASN A 390 -3.56 -47.49 23.22
N PRO A 391 -2.20 -47.39 23.23
CA PRO A 391 -1.49 -46.24 22.66
C PRO A 391 -1.77 -46.03 21.16
N ASP A 392 -2.09 -47.07 20.40
CA ASP A 392 -2.46 -46.97 18.97
C ASP A 392 -3.80 -46.27 18.78
N LEU A 393 -4.68 -46.28 19.79
CA LEU A 393 -5.95 -45.58 19.77
C LEU A 393 -5.86 -44.16 20.35
N PHE A 394 -5.15 -44.01 21.47
CA PHE A 394 -4.92 -42.74 22.15
C PHE A 394 -3.44 -42.64 22.60
N SER A 395 -2.61 -42.13 21.74
CA SER A 395 -1.16 -41.98 22.00
C SER A 395 -0.82 -40.90 23.03
N ASN A 396 -1.65 -39.86 23.16
CA ASN A 396 -1.40 -38.76 24.10
C ASN A 396 -2.72 -38.09 24.51
N LEU A 397 -3.00 -38.04 25.81
CA LEU A 397 -4.04 -37.21 26.39
C LEU A 397 -3.42 -36.23 27.37
N LYS A 398 -3.51 -34.93 27.03
CA LYS A 398 -3.00 -33.81 27.83
C LYS A 398 -4.12 -32.81 28.13
N ILE A 399 -4.28 -32.47 29.39
CA ILE A 399 -5.12 -31.35 29.83
C ILE A 399 -4.23 -30.16 30.12
N ARG A 400 -4.59 -28.97 29.63
CA ARG A 400 -3.87 -27.73 29.87
C ARG A 400 -4.83 -26.62 30.29
N VAL A 401 -4.42 -25.85 31.29
CA VAL A 401 -5.08 -24.62 31.71
C VAL A 401 -4.05 -23.47 31.65
N SER A 402 -4.44 -22.31 31.16
CA SER A 402 -3.58 -21.14 31.12
C SER A 402 -4.36 -19.89 31.50
N TYR A 403 -3.65 -18.98 32.15
CA TYR A 403 -4.13 -17.63 32.46
C TYR A 403 -3.02 -16.63 32.20
N GLY A 404 -3.35 -15.44 31.66
CA GLY A 404 -2.36 -14.43 31.40
C GLY A 404 -2.96 -13.08 31.03
N SER A 405 -2.14 -12.05 31.15
CA SER A 405 -2.42 -10.70 30.73
C SER A 405 -1.56 -10.37 29.53
N LEU A 406 -2.13 -9.70 28.56
CA LEU A 406 -1.44 -9.18 27.36
C LEU A 406 -1.67 -7.66 27.29
N GLY A 407 -0.69 -6.93 26.81
CA GLY A 407 -0.82 -5.50 26.56
C GLY A 407 -0.83 -5.18 25.07
N ASN A 408 -1.70 -4.27 24.68
CA ASN A 408 -1.72 -3.67 23.35
C ASN A 408 -1.20 -2.24 23.39
N GLY A 409 -0.10 -1.99 22.69
CA GLY A 409 0.51 -0.65 22.53
C GLY A 409 0.30 -0.04 21.14
N ASN A 410 -0.75 -0.47 20.41
CA ASN A 410 -0.99 -0.03 19.02
C ASN A 410 -1.67 1.34 18.98
N VAL A 411 -0.97 2.37 19.48
CA VAL A 411 -1.36 3.78 19.38
C VAL A 411 -0.37 4.53 18.48
N SER A 412 -0.83 5.63 17.88
CA SER A 412 0.06 6.48 17.08
C SER A 412 1.11 7.17 17.96
N PRO A 413 2.34 7.35 17.47
CA PRO A 413 3.34 8.15 18.19
C PRO A 413 2.81 9.57 18.47
N TYR A 414 3.16 10.10 19.66
CA TYR A 414 2.79 11.46 20.11
C TYR A 414 1.29 11.70 20.35
N SER A 415 0.44 10.67 20.36
CA SER A 415 -1.00 10.83 20.65
C SER A 415 -1.30 11.41 22.03
N PHE A 416 -0.33 11.39 22.94
CA PHE A 416 -0.41 11.97 24.28
C PHE A 416 0.05 13.44 24.35
N LEU A 417 0.47 14.05 23.23
CA LEU A 417 0.89 15.45 23.20
C LEU A 417 -0.27 16.32 22.75
N GLU A 418 -0.46 17.43 23.44
CA GLU A 418 -1.33 18.50 22.98
C GLU A 418 -0.70 19.22 21.80
N LEU A 419 -1.20 18.95 20.60
CA LEU A 419 -0.70 19.57 19.38
C LEU A 419 -1.65 20.67 18.94
N LEU A 420 -1.11 21.89 18.79
CA LEU A 420 -1.81 23.00 18.16
C LEU A 420 -1.75 22.85 16.63
N SER A 421 -2.91 22.83 15.97
CA SER A 421 -2.94 22.91 14.52
C SER A 421 -2.97 24.35 14.05
N ILE A 422 -2.10 24.68 13.08
CA ILE A 422 -2.06 26.02 12.46
C ILE A 422 -2.69 25.91 11.08
N SER A 423 -3.77 26.67 10.87
CA SER A 423 -4.47 26.74 9.61
C SER A 423 -4.46 28.17 9.05
N THR A 424 -4.65 28.28 7.72
CA THR A 424 -4.82 29.60 7.08
C THR A 424 -6.29 29.91 6.97
N SER A 425 -6.71 31.08 7.40
CA SER A 425 -8.11 31.53 7.32
C SER A 425 -8.58 31.58 5.86
N GLY A 426 -9.80 31.11 5.62
CA GLY A 426 -10.48 31.34 4.35
C GLY A 426 -10.88 32.81 4.13
N ARG A 427 -10.84 33.65 5.19
CA ARG A 427 -11.18 35.08 5.14
C ARG A 427 -9.94 35.92 4.94
N VAL A 428 -10.07 36.94 4.08
CA VAL A 428 -9.02 37.95 3.85
C VAL A 428 -9.29 39.16 4.76
N LEU A 429 -8.29 39.53 5.58
CA LEU A 429 -8.31 40.74 6.40
C LEU A 429 -7.13 41.61 5.97
N ASN A 430 -7.39 42.85 5.58
CA ASN A 430 -6.39 43.80 5.08
C ASN A 430 -5.53 43.22 3.93
N GLY A 431 -6.14 42.51 3.00
CA GLY A 431 -5.44 41.90 1.86
C GLY A 431 -4.67 40.60 2.16
N LEU A 432 -4.67 40.14 3.41
CA LEU A 432 -3.91 38.96 3.84
C LEU A 432 -4.84 37.87 4.41
N LYS A 433 -4.48 36.62 4.10
CA LYS A 433 -5.07 35.44 4.76
C LYS A 433 -4.26 35.14 6.02
N ASN A 434 -4.84 35.48 7.17
CA ASN A 434 -4.18 35.28 8.45
C ASN A 434 -4.15 33.79 8.83
N LYS A 435 -3.06 33.39 9.54
CA LYS A 435 -2.99 32.09 10.19
C LYS A 435 -3.71 32.15 11.55
N TYR A 436 -4.35 31.04 11.91
CA TYR A 436 -4.94 30.85 13.22
C TYR A 436 -4.60 29.48 13.78
N THR A 437 -4.63 29.35 15.10
CA THR A 437 -4.46 28.08 15.79
C THR A 437 -5.80 27.57 16.26
N SER A 438 -6.04 26.28 16.07
CA SER A 438 -7.20 25.59 16.63
C SER A 438 -6.84 25.10 18.05
N ALA A 439 -7.86 24.95 18.91
CA ALA A 439 -7.66 24.27 20.19
C ALA A 439 -7.13 22.84 19.96
N PRO A 440 -6.24 22.35 20.84
CA PRO A 440 -5.76 20.99 20.76
C PRO A 440 -6.91 20.00 20.90
N ALA A 441 -6.74 18.80 20.33
CA ALA A 441 -7.65 17.70 20.59
C ALA A 441 -7.59 17.35 22.08
N VAL A 442 -8.74 17.01 22.67
CA VAL A 442 -8.81 16.51 24.06
C VAL A 442 -8.00 15.22 24.13
N MET A 443 -7.01 15.20 25.01
CA MET A 443 -6.24 13.97 25.27
C MET A 443 -7.08 13.00 26.09
N PRO A 444 -7.03 11.69 25.78
CA PRO A 444 -7.63 10.68 26.65
C PRO A 444 -6.89 10.68 27.99
N ASP A 445 -7.62 10.80 29.09
CA ASP A 445 -7.07 10.52 30.42
C ASP A 445 -6.69 9.03 30.49
N GLY A 446 -5.45 8.74 30.87
CA GLY A 446 -4.98 7.36 31.05
C GLY A 446 -4.62 6.61 29.76
N LEU A 447 -3.93 7.28 28.82
CA LEU A 447 -3.38 6.60 27.63
C LEU A 447 -2.21 5.69 28.03
N THR A 448 -2.49 4.42 28.16
CA THR A 448 -1.53 3.37 28.55
C THR A 448 -1.79 2.07 27.79
N TRP A 449 -1.07 1.02 28.14
CA TRP A 449 -1.28 -0.34 27.62
C TRP A 449 -2.71 -0.85 27.93
N GLU A 450 -3.39 -1.32 26.89
CA GLU A 450 -4.71 -1.96 26.98
C GLU A 450 -4.61 -3.49 26.95
#